data_b2d41d576e18fe80aa86010afa64e4dd
#
_entry.id   b2d41d576e18fe80aa86010afa64e4dd
#
_cell.length_a   1.000
_cell.length_b   1.000
_cell.length_c   1.000
_cell.angle_alpha   90.00
_cell.angle_beta   90.00
_cell.angle_gamma   90.00
#
_symmetry.space_group_name_H-M   'P 1'
#
loop_
_entity.id
_entity.type
_entity.pdbx_description
1 polymer ?
#
loop_
_entity_poly.entity_id
_entity_poly.type
_entity_poly.pdbx_seq_one_letter_code
_entity_poly.pdbx_strand_id
1 'polypeptide(L)'
;MVSIAVSGCAQIGAPTGGPRDSIPPVLITASPKLFTTNFKGNKITLIFNEYINVLDVQKNVLVSPFPKTSPVIDFKLKTVSIKLIDTLIDNTTYAINFGNAIVDNNENNPFKEFTYVFSTGSTIDSLKLSGKVLMAETGKPDSTLQALLYRNANDSSVEKRKPDYIAKIDANGKFTFTNLSEGIYRIYALKDGDGGKTYNSKIESFAFADADIIVAAIPDSVLLYAYEEEKEKKKIPSVAVKSAADKKLKFTPAPSKNLQQDLSSNFELHFNNTLKNFDTTKIVLTDTSNNKIEGITISLDSTRKIVSIKNKWPVNTYYRLIIAKDAVSDSANNLLAKSDTFHFKSKSESDYGSLTLRFTKIDLAKHPVIQFLAASEIVRSVAVTGSNWSDKLFIPGEYELRILYDANNNGIWDPGNYEKKLQPEKAITLDKKLTIRADWDNERDIDL
;
A
#
# COMPACT_ATOMS: atom_id res chain seq x y z
N MET A 1 27.90 -77.22 29.86
CA MET A 1 26.71 -76.33 29.99
C MET A 1 27.07 -75.00 29.34
N VAL A 2 26.43 -74.68 28.22
CA VAL A 2 26.61 -73.39 27.54
C VAL A 2 25.42 -72.50 27.90
N SER A 3 25.68 -71.38 28.63
CA SER A 3 24.66 -70.38 28.95
C SER A 3 24.56 -69.40 27.78
N ILE A 4 23.39 -69.38 27.11
CA ILE A 4 23.07 -68.36 26.09
C ILE A 4 22.41 -67.20 26.83
N ALA A 5 23.11 -66.04 26.89
CA ALA A 5 22.56 -64.79 27.36
C ALA A 5 21.82 -64.13 26.16
N VAL A 6 20.48 -64.04 26.27
CA VAL A 6 19.65 -63.29 25.32
C VAL A 6 19.51 -61.84 25.82
N SER A 7 20.22 -60.88 25.19
CA SER A 7 20.02 -59.45 25.42
C SER A 7 18.90 -58.94 24.54
N GLY A 8 17.74 -58.72 25.08
CA GLY A 8 16.64 -58.06 24.40
C GLY A 8 16.78 -56.54 24.50
N CYS A 9 17.01 -55.87 23.34
CA CYS A 9 16.89 -54.39 23.27
C CYS A 9 15.40 -54.05 23.23
N ALA A 10 14.87 -53.53 24.37
CA ALA A 10 13.58 -52.88 24.34
C ALA A 10 13.68 -51.52 23.68
N GLN A 11 13.17 -51.36 22.47
CA GLN A 11 12.93 -50.02 21.90
C GLN A 11 11.76 -49.39 22.62
N ILE A 12 12.03 -48.29 23.34
CA ILE A 12 10.99 -47.42 23.89
C ILE A 12 10.43 -46.67 22.68
N GLY A 13 9.34 -47.10 22.10
CA GLY A 13 8.56 -46.35 21.15
C GLY A 13 7.87 -45.22 21.89
N ALA A 14 8.16 -43.97 21.51
CA ALA A 14 7.39 -42.83 21.98
C ALA A 14 5.92 -43.07 21.56
N PRO A 15 4.94 -42.89 22.48
CA PRO A 15 3.54 -43.04 22.10
C PRO A 15 3.21 -42.07 21.00
N THR A 16 2.76 -42.57 19.85
CA THR A 16 2.16 -41.76 18.79
C THR A 16 0.91 -41.16 19.36
N GLY A 17 0.84 -39.84 19.52
CA GLY A 17 -0.35 -39.13 19.99
C GLY A 17 -1.58 -39.54 19.20
N GLY A 18 -2.76 -39.42 19.81
CA GLY A 18 -4.05 -39.59 19.14
C GLY A 18 -4.26 -38.64 17.97
N PRO A 19 -5.33 -38.82 17.20
CA PRO A 19 -5.67 -37.85 16.13
C PRO A 19 -5.80 -36.46 16.73
N ARG A 20 -5.25 -35.47 16.00
CA ARG A 20 -5.30 -34.05 16.41
C ARG A 20 -6.77 -33.61 16.49
N ASP A 21 -7.17 -32.95 17.59
CA ASP A 21 -8.49 -32.35 17.70
C ASP A 21 -8.64 -31.18 16.69
N SER A 22 -9.75 -31.14 15.99
CA SER A 22 -10.13 -30.10 15.05
C SER A 22 -11.46 -29.44 15.39
N ILE A 23 -12.04 -29.78 16.56
CA ILE A 23 -13.34 -29.29 17.00
C ILE A 23 -13.11 -27.99 17.81
N PRO A 24 -13.74 -26.86 17.41
CA PRO A 24 -13.63 -25.63 18.19
C PRO A 24 -14.40 -25.71 19.51
N PRO A 25 -14.03 -24.88 20.51
CA PRO A 25 -14.79 -24.79 21.75
C PRO A 25 -16.22 -24.33 21.51
N VAL A 26 -17.14 -24.80 22.40
CA VAL A 26 -18.57 -24.48 22.34
C VAL A 26 -18.94 -23.68 23.58
N LEU A 27 -19.66 -22.55 23.39
CA LEU A 27 -20.20 -21.76 24.50
C LEU A 27 -21.37 -22.51 25.16
N ILE A 28 -21.22 -22.88 26.44
CA ILE A 28 -22.24 -23.58 27.20
C ILE A 28 -23.22 -22.60 27.84
N THR A 29 -22.69 -21.50 28.41
CA THR A 29 -23.54 -20.48 29.04
C THR A 29 -22.84 -19.13 29.07
N ALA A 30 -23.66 -18.09 29.09
CA ALA A 30 -23.22 -16.71 29.30
C ALA A 30 -24.05 -16.09 30.43
N SER A 31 -23.40 -15.36 31.32
CA SER A 31 -24.07 -14.62 32.39
C SER A 31 -23.60 -13.17 32.40
N PRO A 32 -24.49 -12.20 32.09
CA PRO A 32 -25.87 -12.37 31.60
C PRO A 32 -25.94 -13.13 30.26
N LYS A 33 -27.13 -13.58 29.88
CA LYS A 33 -27.36 -14.25 28.60
C LYS A 33 -27.04 -13.30 27.43
N LEU A 34 -26.67 -13.86 26.28
CA LEU A 34 -26.58 -13.09 25.04
C LEU A 34 -27.89 -12.33 24.77
N PHE A 35 -27.76 -11.14 24.20
CA PHE A 35 -28.90 -10.26 23.86
C PHE A 35 -29.75 -9.83 25.08
N THR A 36 -29.15 -9.80 26.27
CA THR A 36 -29.78 -9.24 27.46
C THR A 36 -30.04 -7.75 27.25
N THR A 37 -31.27 -7.30 27.53
CA THR A 37 -31.69 -5.92 27.59
C THR A 37 -31.71 -5.39 29.02
N ASN A 38 -31.81 -4.06 29.21
CA ASN A 38 -31.79 -3.39 30.52
C ASN A 38 -30.61 -3.80 31.41
N PHE A 39 -29.46 -4.06 30.79
CA PHE A 39 -28.26 -4.45 31.50
C PHE A 39 -27.75 -3.32 32.40
N LYS A 40 -27.53 -3.60 33.68
CA LYS A 40 -27.04 -2.65 34.69
C LYS A 40 -25.74 -3.09 35.36
N GLY A 41 -25.22 -4.25 34.99
CA GLY A 41 -24.00 -4.79 35.56
C GLY A 41 -22.73 -4.24 34.92
N ASN A 42 -21.60 -4.67 35.43
CA ASN A 42 -20.28 -4.39 34.84
C ASN A 42 -19.44 -5.65 34.60
N LYS A 43 -20.03 -6.82 34.78
CA LYS A 43 -19.33 -8.11 34.61
C LYS A 43 -20.12 -9.03 33.70
N ILE A 44 -19.40 -9.69 32.78
CA ILE A 44 -19.93 -10.74 31.91
C ILE A 44 -19.03 -11.96 32.06
N THR A 45 -19.64 -13.14 32.10
CA THR A 45 -18.94 -14.42 32.25
C THR A 45 -19.40 -15.35 31.14
N LEU A 46 -18.45 -15.93 30.38
CA LEU A 46 -18.70 -16.92 29.34
C LEU A 46 -18.08 -18.25 29.77
N ILE A 47 -18.82 -19.37 29.70
CA ILE A 47 -18.36 -20.70 30.09
C ILE A 47 -18.42 -21.61 28.86
N PHE A 48 -17.30 -22.29 28.58
CA PHE A 48 -17.13 -23.18 27.44
C PHE A 48 -17.10 -24.67 27.90
N ASN A 49 -17.27 -25.57 26.94
CA ASN A 49 -17.21 -27.02 27.16
C ASN A 49 -15.80 -27.53 27.50
N GLU A 50 -14.76 -26.80 27.10
CA GLU A 50 -13.37 -27.18 27.22
C GLU A 50 -12.45 -26.00 27.67
N TYR A 51 -11.15 -26.28 27.88
CA TYR A 51 -10.18 -25.27 28.24
C TYR A 51 -9.90 -24.33 27.06
N ILE A 52 -9.91 -23.01 27.33
CA ILE A 52 -9.80 -21.97 26.30
C ILE A 52 -8.68 -21.01 26.63
N ASN A 53 -8.18 -20.38 25.55
CA ASN A 53 -7.34 -19.19 25.57
C ASN A 53 -8.02 -18.03 24.83
N VAL A 54 -7.61 -16.79 25.11
CA VAL A 54 -8.00 -15.61 24.34
C VAL A 54 -6.75 -14.96 23.80
N LEU A 55 -6.56 -15.05 22.48
CA LEU A 55 -5.34 -14.60 21.81
C LEU A 55 -5.36 -13.09 21.60
N ASP A 56 -4.26 -12.41 21.98
CA ASP A 56 -4.00 -10.99 21.70
C ASP A 56 -5.25 -10.10 21.90
N VAL A 57 -5.78 -10.08 23.13
CA VAL A 57 -7.02 -9.36 23.49
C VAL A 57 -7.02 -7.92 22.93
N GLN A 58 -5.92 -7.19 23.10
CA GLN A 58 -5.84 -5.79 22.67
C GLN A 58 -5.95 -5.61 21.15
N LYS A 59 -5.49 -6.59 20.38
CA LYS A 59 -5.50 -6.55 18.92
C LYS A 59 -6.78 -7.13 18.33
N ASN A 60 -7.33 -8.14 18.97
CA ASN A 60 -8.39 -8.96 18.38
C ASN A 60 -9.78 -8.65 18.91
N VAL A 61 -9.92 -8.16 20.14
CA VAL A 61 -11.23 -7.86 20.70
C VAL A 61 -11.61 -6.40 20.47
N LEU A 62 -12.74 -6.20 19.82
CA LEU A 62 -13.31 -4.87 19.57
C LEU A 62 -14.60 -4.70 20.38
N VAL A 63 -14.72 -3.57 21.05
CA VAL A 63 -15.93 -3.19 21.78
C VAL A 63 -16.60 -2.03 21.07
N SER A 64 -17.89 -2.13 20.87
CA SER A 64 -18.70 -1.08 20.24
C SER A 64 -19.93 -0.76 21.14
N PRO A 65 -20.25 0.49 21.40
CA PRO A 65 -19.46 1.67 21.06
C PRO A 65 -18.05 1.61 21.65
N PHE A 66 -17.11 2.31 21.03
CA PHE A 66 -15.69 2.26 21.41
C PHE A 66 -15.47 2.86 22.81
N PRO A 67 -14.95 2.10 23.79
CA PRO A 67 -14.84 2.56 25.16
C PRO A 67 -13.73 3.57 25.37
N LYS A 68 -13.85 4.46 26.36
CA LYS A 68 -12.75 5.31 26.80
C LYS A 68 -11.64 4.50 27.42
N THR A 69 -12.01 3.51 28.24
CA THR A 69 -11.13 2.56 28.90
C THR A 69 -11.50 1.15 28.45
N SER A 70 -10.56 0.42 27.88
CA SER A 70 -10.80 -0.97 27.45
C SER A 70 -11.25 -1.84 28.61
N PRO A 71 -12.21 -2.77 28.41
CA PRO A 71 -12.58 -3.73 29.44
C PRO A 71 -11.41 -4.64 29.77
N VAL A 72 -11.37 -5.11 31.01
CA VAL A 72 -10.44 -6.17 31.44
C VAL A 72 -11.05 -7.51 31.05
N ILE A 73 -10.32 -8.27 30.25
CA ILE A 73 -10.71 -9.61 29.80
C ILE A 73 -9.71 -10.61 30.36
N ASP A 74 -10.18 -11.43 31.29
CA ASP A 74 -9.40 -12.51 31.91
C ASP A 74 -9.98 -13.85 31.46
N PHE A 75 -9.15 -14.87 31.35
CA PHE A 75 -9.59 -16.24 31.09
C PHE A 75 -8.88 -17.23 32.00
N LYS A 76 -9.62 -18.21 32.44
CA LYS A 76 -9.10 -19.28 33.29
C LYS A 76 -9.89 -20.57 33.06
N LEU A 77 -9.16 -21.64 32.73
CA LEU A 77 -9.76 -22.94 32.46
C LEU A 77 -10.82 -22.84 31.33
N LYS A 78 -12.09 -23.03 31.64
CA LYS A 78 -13.21 -23.01 30.70
C LYS A 78 -13.95 -21.66 30.68
N THR A 79 -13.44 -20.65 31.34
CA THR A 79 -14.18 -19.40 31.59
C THR A 79 -13.48 -18.18 31.06
N VAL A 80 -14.20 -17.33 30.32
CA VAL A 80 -13.80 -15.93 30.02
C VAL A 80 -14.61 -14.99 30.91
N SER A 81 -13.91 -14.11 31.60
CA SER A 81 -14.52 -13.06 32.44
C SER A 81 -14.20 -11.69 31.83
N ILE A 82 -15.24 -10.89 31.61
CA ILE A 82 -15.12 -9.54 31.04
C ILE A 82 -15.61 -8.56 32.09
N LYS A 83 -14.75 -7.62 32.50
CA LYS A 83 -15.08 -6.54 33.42
C LYS A 83 -15.09 -5.21 32.64
N LEU A 84 -16.27 -4.62 32.53
CA LEU A 84 -16.44 -3.29 31.94
C LEU A 84 -15.97 -2.25 32.96
N ILE A 85 -15.15 -1.30 32.50
CA ILE A 85 -14.52 -0.28 33.36
C ILE A 85 -15.29 1.04 33.28
N ASP A 86 -15.70 1.41 32.07
CA ASP A 86 -16.43 2.66 31.83
C ASP A 86 -17.89 2.55 32.33
N THR A 87 -18.47 3.69 32.73
CA THR A 87 -19.91 3.81 32.89
C THR A 87 -20.59 3.64 31.55
N LEU A 88 -21.54 2.73 31.49
CA LEU A 88 -22.30 2.45 30.27
C LEU A 88 -23.24 3.60 29.93
N ILE A 89 -23.36 3.89 28.64
CA ILE A 89 -24.30 4.88 28.12
C ILE A 89 -25.72 4.27 28.15
N ASP A 90 -26.69 5.04 28.60
CA ASP A 90 -28.08 4.61 28.63
C ASP A 90 -28.64 4.38 27.22
N ASN A 91 -29.65 3.48 27.12
CA ASN A 91 -30.34 3.14 25.86
C ASN A 91 -29.40 2.84 24.70
N THR A 92 -28.32 2.08 24.97
CA THR A 92 -27.25 1.80 24.01
C THR A 92 -27.00 0.31 23.88
N THR A 93 -26.91 -0.18 22.66
CA THR A 93 -26.49 -1.55 22.36
C THR A 93 -24.98 -1.64 22.33
N TYR A 94 -24.43 -2.58 23.09
CA TYR A 94 -23.01 -2.90 23.17
C TYR A 94 -22.74 -4.22 22.48
N ALA A 95 -21.66 -4.27 21.72
CA ALA A 95 -21.13 -5.47 21.09
C ALA A 95 -19.65 -5.65 21.48
N ILE A 96 -19.30 -6.81 22.01
CA ILE A 96 -17.92 -7.21 22.29
C ILE A 96 -17.57 -8.30 21.27
N ASN A 97 -16.86 -7.90 20.23
CA ASN A 97 -16.50 -8.80 19.14
C ASN A 97 -15.14 -9.42 19.42
N PHE A 98 -15.11 -10.72 19.63
CA PHE A 98 -13.91 -11.53 19.80
C PHE A 98 -13.34 -12.03 18.46
N GLY A 99 -14.13 -11.99 17.39
CA GLY A 99 -13.74 -12.59 16.12
C GLY A 99 -13.33 -14.05 16.30
N ASN A 100 -12.07 -14.35 16.02
CA ASN A 100 -11.46 -15.67 16.18
C ASN A 100 -10.49 -15.73 17.37
N ALA A 101 -10.56 -14.80 18.33
CA ALA A 101 -9.60 -14.71 19.42
C ALA A 101 -9.79 -15.81 20.49
N ILE A 102 -11.01 -16.31 20.71
CA ILE A 102 -11.26 -17.41 21.63
C ILE A 102 -10.92 -18.71 20.92
N VAL A 103 -9.99 -19.47 21.49
CA VAL A 103 -9.50 -20.73 20.93
C VAL A 103 -9.44 -21.81 22.02
N ASP A 104 -9.44 -23.09 21.63
CA ASP A 104 -9.08 -24.17 22.57
C ASP A 104 -7.60 -24.04 23.00
N ASN A 105 -7.30 -24.65 24.15
CA ASN A 105 -5.98 -24.50 24.77
C ASN A 105 -4.87 -25.32 24.08
N ASN A 106 -5.20 -26.39 23.36
CA ASN A 106 -4.23 -27.35 22.87
C ASN A 106 -3.87 -27.11 21.39
N GLU A 107 -4.88 -27.07 20.52
CA GLU A 107 -4.72 -27.00 19.07
C GLU A 107 -4.93 -25.60 18.49
N ASN A 108 -5.47 -24.67 19.29
CA ASN A 108 -5.88 -23.31 18.90
C ASN A 108 -6.99 -23.29 17.84
N ASN A 109 -7.93 -24.26 17.88
CA ASN A 109 -9.12 -24.22 17.03
C ASN A 109 -10.01 -23.04 17.44
N PRO A 110 -10.35 -22.10 16.55
CA PRO A 110 -11.04 -20.88 16.95
C PRO A 110 -12.55 -21.08 17.07
N PHE A 111 -13.15 -20.50 18.11
CA PHE A 111 -14.58 -20.23 18.21
C PHE A 111 -14.88 -19.03 17.31
N LYS A 112 -15.28 -19.31 16.06
CA LYS A 112 -15.27 -18.34 14.96
C LYS A 112 -16.33 -17.24 15.10
N GLU A 113 -15.96 -16.03 14.71
CA GLU A 113 -16.82 -14.85 14.51
C GLU A 113 -17.72 -14.52 15.72
N PHE A 114 -17.26 -14.84 16.92
CA PHE A 114 -18.07 -14.66 18.12
C PHE A 114 -18.17 -13.20 18.55
N THR A 115 -19.41 -12.73 18.74
CA THR A 115 -19.72 -11.41 19.29
C THR A 115 -20.73 -11.57 20.42
N TYR A 116 -20.38 -11.05 21.61
CA TYR A 116 -21.30 -10.93 22.72
C TYR A 116 -22.03 -9.59 22.65
N VAL A 117 -23.38 -9.61 22.60
CA VAL A 117 -24.21 -8.42 22.44
C VAL A 117 -25.15 -8.28 23.64
N PHE A 118 -25.31 -7.05 24.14
CA PHE A 118 -26.26 -6.67 25.18
C PHE A 118 -26.71 -5.22 25.00
N SER A 119 -27.76 -4.78 25.68
CA SER A 119 -28.23 -3.40 25.66
C SER A 119 -28.53 -2.91 27.07
N THR A 120 -28.18 -1.65 27.34
CA THR A 120 -28.60 -0.92 28.54
C THR A 120 -30.06 -0.43 28.44
N GLY A 121 -30.60 -0.38 27.22
CA GLY A 121 -32.01 -0.08 26.93
C GLY A 121 -32.89 -1.31 26.84
N SER A 122 -34.16 -1.08 26.48
CA SER A 122 -35.16 -2.14 26.33
C SER A 122 -35.08 -2.91 25.01
N THR A 123 -34.30 -2.44 24.05
CA THR A 123 -34.16 -2.99 22.71
C THR A 123 -32.69 -3.22 22.35
N ILE A 124 -32.46 -4.13 21.41
CA ILE A 124 -31.15 -4.37 20.78
C ILE A 124 -31.19 -3.74 19.38
N ASP A 125 -30.26 -2.84 19.13
CA ASP A 125 -30.07 -2.28 17.77
C ASP A 125 -29.52 -3.36 16.84
N SER A 126 -30.02 -3.41 15.61
CA SER A 126 -29.68 -4.45 14.64
C SER A 126 -29.23 -3.93 13.27
N LEU A 127 -29.21 -2.60 13.09
CA LEU A 127 -28.82 -2.01 11.81
C LEU A 127 -27.34 -2.25 11.50
N LYS A 128 -27.01 -2.25 10.23
CA LYS A 128 -25.66 -2.49 9.72
C LYS A 128 -25.27 -1.42 8.73
N LEU A 129 -23.98 -1.12 8.67
CA LEU A 129 -23.40 -0.30 7.62
C LEU A 129 -22.19 -1.06 7.07
N SER A 130 -22.19 -1.31 5.77
CA SER A 130 -21.10 -1.99 5.07
C SER A 130 -20.47 -1.08 4.03
N GLY A 131 -19.23 -1.36 3.68
CA GLY A 131 -18.56 -0.60 2.63
C GLY A 131 -17.25 -1.22 2.23
N LYS A 132 -16.53 -0.47 1.41
CA LYS A 132 -15.20 -0.84 0.92
C LYS A 132 -14.25 0.36 1.02
N VAL A 133 -12.99 0.10 1.34
CA VAL A 133 -11.90 1.08 1.30
C VAL A 133 -10.86 0.63 0.29
N LEU A 134 -10.46 1.52 -0.58
CA LEU A 134 -9.36 1.32 -1.53
C LEU A 134 -8.35 2.44 -1.38
N MET A 135 -7.08 2.15 -1.59
CA MET A 135 -6.05 3.18 -1.73
C MET A 135 -6.28 3.94 -3.03
N ALA A 136 -6.44 5.25 -2.97
CA ALA A 136 -6.75 6.08 -4.12
C ALA A 136 -5.67 6.03 -5.21
N GLU A 137 -4.39 6.06 -4.81
CA GLU A 137 -3.24 6.02 -5.71
C GLU A 137 -3.09 4.69 -6.46
N THR A 138 -3.58 3.58 -5.88
CA THR A 138 -3.35 2.24 -6.45
C THR A 138 -4.62 1.52 -6.86
N GLY A 139 -5.78 1.91 -6.34
CA GLY A 139 -7.03 1.16 -6.49
C GLY A 139 -7.05 -0.17 -5.72
N LYS A 140 -6.03 -0.48 -4.93
CA LYS A 140 -5.89 -1.74 -4.17
C LYS A 140 -6.39 -1.58 -2.73
N PRO A 141 -6.89 -2.64 -2.09
CA PRO A 141 -7.23 -2.61 -0.68
C PRO A 141 -5.96 -2.59 0.20
N ASP A 142 -6.08 -2.02 1.41
CA ASP A 142 -5.10 -2.13 2.49
C ASP A 142 -5.82 -2.55 3.79
N SER A 143 -5.62 -3.79 4.23
CA SER A 143 -6.24 -4.35 5.44
C SER A 143 -5.62 -3.83 6.74
N THR A 144 -4.59 -2.98 6.68
CA THR A 144 -4.03 -2.30 7.86
C THR A 144 -4.83 -1.07 8.26
N LEU A 145 -5.70 -0.56 7.38
CA LEU A 145 -6.68 0.48 7.66
C LEU A 145 -7.79 -0.03 8.59
N GLN A 146 -8.39 0.88 9.32
CA GLN A 146 -9.59 0.65 10.12
C GLN A 146 -10.68 1.62 9.66
N ALA A 147 -11.92 1.15 9.54
CA ALA A 147 -13.06 2.02 9.33
C ALA A 147 -13.51 2.59 10.69
N LEU A 148 -13.73 3.89 10.74
CA LEU A 148 -14.10 4.65 11.92
C LEU A 148 -15.46 5.31 11.69
N LEU A 149 -16.39 5.16 12.65
CA LEU A 149 -17.74 5.71 12.54
C LEU A 149 -18.04 6.60 13.74
N TYR A 150 -18.54 7.78 13.47
CA TYR A 150 -18.86 8.82 14.45
C TYR A 150 -20.33 9.17 14.36
N ARG A 151 -21.05 9.08 15.45
CA ARG A 151 -22.46 9.48 15.54
C ARG A 151 -22.58 10.95 15.89
N ASN A 152 -23.48 11.68 15.21
CA ASN A 152 -23.75 13.12 15.46
C ASN A 152 -22.47 13.96 15.56
N ALA A 153 -21.55 13.73 14.63
CA ALA A 153 -20.24 14.35 14.66
C ALA A 153 -20.14 15.58 13.75
N ASN A 154 -19.22 16.48 14.06
CA ASN A 154 -18.79 17.56 13.17
C ASN A 154 -17.48 17.17 12.47
N ASP A 155 -17.02 17.98 11.51
CA ASP A 155 -15.83 17.72 10.72
C ASP A 155 -14.55 17.52 11.54
N SER A 156 -14.39 18.27 12.64
CA SER A 156 -13.19 18.16 13.48
C SER A 156 -13.21 16.97 14.45
N SER A 157 -14.29 16.17 14.47
CA SER A 157 -14.41 15.05 15.42
C SER A 157 -13.33 14.01 15.23
N VAL A 158 -12.98 13.68 13.99
CA VAL A 158 -11.97 12.66 13.69
C VAL A 158 -10.55 13.06 14.14
N GLU A 159 -10.28 14.36 14.27
CA GLU A 159 -9.02 14.90 14.76
C GLU A 159 -8.97 15.03 16.29
N LYS A 160 -10.13 15.22 16.95
CA LYS A 160 -10.22 15.63 18.36
C LYS A 160 -10.70 14.55 19.31
N ARG A 161 -11.45 13.57 18.84
CA ARG A 161 -12.00 12.51 19.70
C ARG A 161 -11.90 11.14 19.06
N LYS A 162 -11.91 10.11 19.89
CA LYS A 162 -12.00 8.74 19.42
C LYS A 162 -13.35 8.47 18.73
N PRO A 163 -13.40 7.52 17.77
CA PRO A 163 -14.64 7.14 17.12
C PRO A 163 -15.63 6.47 18.08
N ASP A 164 -16.90 6.46 17.70
CA ASP A 164 -17.92 5.71 18.45
C ASP A 164 -17.87 4.22 18.08
N TYR A 165 -17.55 3.89 16.82
CA TYR A 165 -17.42 2.49 16.36
C TYR A 165 -16.18 2.34 15.50
N ILE A 166 -15.56 1.15 15.60
CA ILE A 166 -14.41 0.75 14.77
C ILE A 166 -14.74 -0.58 14.11
N ALA A 167 -14.42 -0.70 12.82
CA ALA A 167 -14.47 -1.98 12.10
C ALA A 167 -13.12 -2.28 11.44
N LYS A 168 -12.72 -3.54 11.47
CA LYS A 168 -11.56 -4.04 10.71
C LYS A 168 -11.89 -4.10 9.24
N ILE A 169 -10.89 -3.83 8.40
CA ILE A 169 -10.98 -3.96 6.95
C ILE A 169 -10.35 -5.29 6.56
N ASP A 170 -11.05 -6.08 5.76
CA ASP A 170 -10.57 -7.37 5.28
C ASP A 170 -9.56 -7.24 4.11
N ALA A 171 -9.00 -8.36 3.65
CA ALA A 171 -8.04 -8.39 2.54
C ALA A 171 -8.63 -7.90 1.20
N ASN A 172 -9.97 -7.84 1.06
CA ASN A 172 -10.66 -7.31 -0.10
C ASN A 172 -11.05 -5.83 0.07
N GLY A 173 -10.66 -5.22 1.18
CA GLY A 173 -11.00 -3.84 1.53
C GLY A 173 -12.38 -3.66 2.13
N LYS A 174 -13.14 -4.73 2.43
CA LYS A 174 -14.49 -4.65 2.95
C LYS A 174 -14.50 -4.45 4.47
N PHE A 175 -15.47 -3.69 4.94
CA PHE A 175 -15.77 -3.53 6.35
C PHE A 175 -17.27 -3.64 6.61
N THR A 176 -17.63 -3.95 7.85
CA THR A 176 -19.03 -3.97 8.28
C THR A 176 -19.12 -3.54 9.74
N PHE A 177 -19.95 -2.54 10.01
CA PHE A 177 -20.44 -2.19 11.35
C PHE A 177 -21.76 -2.90 11.59
N THR A 178 -21.95 -3.41 12.78
CA THR A 178 -23.16 -4.11 13.21
C THR A 178 -23.71 -3.47 14.48
N ASN A 179 -24.98 -3.78 14.80
CA ASN A 179 -25.64 -3.30 16.00
C ASN A 179 -25.66 -1.77 16.11
N LEU A 180 -25.85 -1.09 14.98
CA LEU A 180 -26.00 0.35 14.94
C LEU A 180 -27.44 0.74 15.25
N SER A 181 -27.59 1.85 15.98
CA SER A 181 -28.88 2.54 16.09
C SER A 181 -29.14 3.35 14.82
N GLU A 182 -30.41 3.65 14.57
CA GLU A 182 -30.80 4.64 13.56
C GLU A 182 -30.17 6.02 13.84
N GLY A 183 -29.73 6.71 12.79
CA GLY A 183 -29.18 8.04 12.96
C GLY A 183 -28.23 8.48 11.85
N ILE A 184 -27.65 9.66 12.08
CA ILE A 184 -26.70 10.31 11.18
C ILE A 184 -25.27 10.01 11.67
N TYR A 185 -24.44 9.56 10.77
CA TYR A 185 -23.07 9.17 11.06
C TYR A 185 -22.09 9.80 10.06
N ARG A 186 -20.88 10.03 10.53
CA ARG A 186 -19.71 10.31 9.67
C ARG A 186 -18.78 9.13 9.64
N ILE A 187 -18.31 8.79 8.46
CA ILE A 187 -17.43 7.65 8.25
C ILE A 187 -16.09 8.08 7.71
N TYR A 188 -15.05 7.45 8.24
CA TYR A 188 -13.66 7.65 7.85
C TYR A 188 -12.96 6.28 7.75
N ALA A 189 -11.81 6.24 7.10
CA ALA A 189 -10.86 5.15 7.26
C ALA A 189 -9.50 5.73 7.66
N LEU A 190 -8.78 5.04 8.54
CA LEU A 190 -7.50 5.50 9.08
C LEU A 190 -6.52 4.34 9.24
N LYS A 191 -5.30 4.54 8.79
CA LYS A 191 -4.14 3.72 9.17
C LYS A 191 -3.46 4.38 10.36
N ASP A 192 -3.91 4.00 11.53
CA ASP A 192 -3.52 4.60 12.80
C ASP A 192 -2.10 4.15 13.20
N GLY A 193 -1.13 5.00 12.99
CA GLY A 193 0.29 4.72 13.24
C GLY A 193 0.70 4.84 14.71
N ASP A 194 0.02 5.68 15.49
CA ASP A 194 0.36 6.01 16.89
C ASP A 194 -0.57 5.37 17.94
N GLY A 195 -1.65 4.72 17.52
CA GLY A 195 -2.65 4.12 18.41
C GLY A 195 -3.70 5.08 18.96
N GLY A 196 -3.68 6.36 18.56
CA GLY A 196 -4.55 7.42 19.06
C GLY A 196 -6.00 7.29 18.62
N LYS A 197 -6.26 6.62 17.50
CA LYS A 197 -7.56 6.50 16.84
C LYS A 197 -8.13 7.85 16.39
N THR A 198 -7.25 8.82 16.12
CA THR A 198 -7.56 10.14 15.62
C THR A 198 -6.64 10.47 14.46
N TYR A 199 -7.15 11.19 13.45
CA TYR A 199 -6.34 11.67 12.34
C TYR A 199 -5.55 12.91 12.79
N ASN A 200 -4.26 12.74 13.03
CA ASN A 200 -3.39 13.77 13.59
C ASN A 200 -2.11 14.00 12.77
N SER A 201 -1.92 13.25 11.71
CA SER A 201 -0.72 13.33 10.87
C SER A 201 -1.05 13.18 9.38
N LYS A 202 -0.51 14.08 8.54
CA LYS A 202 -0.69 14.07 7.09
C LYS A 202 0.01 12.91 6.36
N ILE A 203 0.89 12.19 7.07
CA ILE A 203 1.55 10.97 6.55
C ILE A 203 0.74 9.70 6.85
N GLU A 204 -0.34 9.79 7.64
CA GLU A 204 -1.24 8.67 7.84
C GLU A 204 -2.14 8.47 6.61
N SER A 205 -2.35 7.22 6.22
CA SER A 205 -3.34 6.91 5.19
C SER A 205 -4.73 7.14 5.75
N PHE A 206 -5.50 8.03 5.13
CA PHE A 206 -6.78 8.51 5.59
C PHE A 206 -7.82 8.53 4.47
N ALA A 207 -9.09 8.33 4.80
CA ALA A 207 -10.22 8.49 3.88
C ALA A 207 -11.42 9.09 4.59
N PHE A 208 -12.23 9.84 3.86
CA PHE A 208 -13.49 10.42 4.35
C PHE A 208 -14.59 10.32 3.29
N ALA A 209 -15.83 10.29 3.72
CA ALA A 209 -16.99 10.40 2.83
C ALA A 209 -17.34 11.88 2.59
N ASP A 210 -17.85 12.20 1.39
CA ASP A 210 -18.24 13.56 1.01
C ASP A 210 -19.47 14.07 1.77
N ALA A 211 -20.31 13.14 2.23
CA ALA A 211 -21.57 13.46 2.93
C ALA A 211 -21.76 12.58 4.17
N ASP A 212 -22.62 13.04 5.05
CA ASP A 212 -23.07 12.26 6.19
C ASP A 212 -23.83 11.02 5.73
N ILE A 213 -23.68 9.92 6.47
CA ILE A 213 -24.33 8.63 6.20
C ILE A 213 -25.56 8.51 7.09
N ILE A 214 -26.71 8.29 6.48
CA ILE A 214 -27.95 8.00 7.21
C ILE A 214 -28.05 6.49 7.36
N VAL A 215 -27.88 5.99 8.59
CA VAL A 215 -28.09 4.58 8.91
C VAL A 215 -29.57 4.37 9.21
N ALA A 216 -30.24 3.65 8.30
CA ALA A 216 -31.65 3.28 8.38
C ALA A 216 -31.82 1.80 7.98
N ALA A 217 -33.04 1.32 7.79
CA ALA A 217 -33.35 -0.10 7.52
C ALA A 217 -32.65 -0.66 6.27
N ILE A 218 -32.32 0.16 5.29
CA ILE A 218 -31.60 -0.24 4.07
C ILE A 218 -30.46 0.77 3.84
N PRO A 219 -29.27 0.54 4.42
CA PRO A 219 -28.14 1.42 4.20
C PRO A 219 -27.48 1.13 2.83
N ASP A 220 -27.08 2.19 2.14
CA ASP A 220 -26.24 2.09 0.96
C ASP A 220 -24.83 1.59 1.32
N SER A 221 -24.19 0.91 0.36
CA SER A 221 -22.79 0.51 0.55
C SER A 221 -21.87 1.72 0.33
N VAL A 222 -20.96 1.97 1.29
CA VAL A 222 -20.03 3.11 1.24
C VAL A 222 -18.72 2.70 0.60
N LEU A 223 -18.24 3.52 -0.36
CA LEU A 223 -16.92 3.38 -0.96
C LEU A 223 -16.04 4.56 -0.56
N LEU A 224 -14.92 4.27 0.10
CA LEU A 224 -13.94 5.26 0.53
C LEU A 224 -12.63 5.08 -0.23
N TYR A 225 -11.95 6.20 -0.50
CA TYR A 225 -10.64 6.23 -1.13
C TYR A 225 -9.61 6.80 -0.17
N ALA A 226 -8.72 5.94 0.31
CA ALA A 226 -7.68 6.31 1.27
C ALA A 226 -6.44 6.86 0.55
N TYR A 227 -5.82 7.86 1.16
CA TYR A 227 -4.64 8.55 0.64
C TYR A 227 -3.78 9.07 1.79
N GLU A 228 -2.54 9.41 1.50
CA GLU A 228 -1.64 10.17 2.37
C GLU A 228 -1.54 11.58 1.81
N GLU A 229 -1.82 12.62 2.62
CA GLU A 229 -1.67 14.01 2.16
C GLU A 229 -0.20 14.36 1.88
N GLU A 230 0.71 13.78 2.65
CA GLU A 230 2.15 13.93 2.50
C GLU A 230 2.82 12.55 2.55
N LYS A 231 3.72 12.27 1.62
CA LYS A 231 4.50 11.03 1.69
C LYS A 231 5.59 11.15 2.78
N GLU A 232 5.76 10.08 3.55
CA GLU A 232 6.85 10.01 4.51
C GLU A 232 8.18 10.28 3.80
N LYS A 233 8.90 11.32 4.23
CA LYS A 233 10.23 11.60 3.69
C LYS A 233 11.11 10.41 4.02
N LYS A 234 11.48 9.61 3.02
CA LYS A 234 12.47 8.55 3.19
C LYS A 234 13.65 9.16 3.93
N LYS A 235 13.92 8.72 5.15
CA LYS A 235 15.13 9.11 5.89
C LYS A 235 16.29 8.79 4.96
N ILE A 236 16.89 9.82 4.39
CA ILE A 236 18.17 9.63 3.68
C ILE A 236 19.09 9.03 4.73
N PRO A 237 19.64 7.81 4.52
CA PRO A 237 20.55 7.22 5.48
C PRO A 237 21.57 8.29 5.83
N SER A 238 21.79 8.53 7.12
CA SER A 238 22.76 9.51 7.61
C SER A 238 24.04 9.28 6.82
N VAL A 239 24.50 10.31 6.09
CA VAL A 239 25.65 10.21 5.21
C VAL A 239 26.80 9.68 6.07
N ALA A 240 27.11 8.39 5.91
CA ALA A 240 28.35 7.83 6.44
C ALA A 240 29.46 8.78 5.99
N VAL A 241 30.33 9.18 6.90
CA VAL A 241 31.45 10.09 6.61
C VAL A 241 32.13 9.59 5.34
N LYS A 242 31.95 10.33 4.23
CA LYS A 242 32.45 9.92 2.92
C LYS A 242 33.95 9.68 3.05
N SER A 243 34.41 8.51 2.68
CA SER A 243 35.85 8.18 2.62
C SER A 243 36.56 9.17 1.68
N ALA A 244 37.89 9.31 1.80
CA ALA A 244 38.65 10.18 0.90
C ALA A 244 38.47 9.83 -0.58
N ALA A 245 38.11 8.56 -0.89
CA ALA A 245 37.80 8.09 -2.25
C ALA A 245 36.44 8.62 -2.74
N ASP A 246 35.48 8.90 -1.84
CA ASP A 246 34.15 9.42 -2.16
C ASP A 246 34.15 10.94 -2.39
N LYS A 247 35.23 11.64 -2.08
CA LYS A 247 35.41 13.08 -2.32
C LYS A 247 35.76 13.41 -3.77
N LYS A 248 36.19 12.43 -4.57
CA LYS A 248 36.51 12.65 -5.99
C LYS A 248 35.24 12.74 -6.82
N LEU A 249 35.22 13.70 -7.77
CA LEU A 249 34.15 13.79 -8.74
C LEU A 249 34.21 12.58 -9.68
N LYS A 250 33.10 11.86 -9.76
CA LYS A 250 32.90 10.67 -10.60
C LYS A 250 31.52 10.73 -11.23
N PHE A 251 31.33 10.01 -12.31
CA PHE A 251 30.03 9.81 -12.93
C PHE A 251 29.85 8.36 -13.38
N THR A 252 28.61 7.99 -13.60
CA THR A 252 28.17 6.72 -14.18
C THR A 252 27.30 7.05 -15.39
N PRO A 253 27.62 6.49 -16.58
CA PRO A 253 26.77 6.67 -17.74
C PRO A 253 25.49 5.82 -17.60
N ALA A 254 24.38 6.32 -18.09
CA ALA A 254 23.16 5.57 -18.34
C ALA A 254 22.88 5.56 -19.85
N PRO A 255 22.70 4.38 -20.44
CA PRO A 255 22.54 3.04 -19.81
C PRO A 255 23.86 2.43 -19.33
N SER A 256 23.87 1.88 -18.12
CA SER A 256 25.06 1.27 -17.50
C SER A 256 25.36 -0.15 -18.03
N LYS A 257 24.36 -0.87 -18.55
CA LYS A 257 24.51 -2.23 -19.06
C LYS A 257 24.72 -2.21 -20.57
N ASN A 258 25.81 -2.84 -21.01
CA ASN A 258 26.20 -3.04 -22.42
C ASN A 258 26.31 -1.79 -23.28
N LEU A 259 26.23 -0.59 -22.69
CA LEU A 259 26.32 0.70 -23.39
C LEU A 259 25.46 0.77 -24.66
N GLN A 260 24.22 0.23 -24.56
CA GLN A 260 23.22 0.31 -25.63
C GLN A 260 22.26 1.46 -25.34
N GLN A 261 22.31 2.50 -26.15
CA GLN A 261 21.47 3.67 -26.05
C GLN A 261 20.07 3.38 -26.56
N ASP A 262 19.07 3.70 -25.75
CA ASP A 262 17.66 3.65 -26.12
C ASP A 262 17.33 4.73 -27.14
N LEU A 263 16.53 4.40 -28.17
CA LEU A 263 16.20 5.31 -29.27
C LEU A 263 15.32 6.48 -28.81
N SER A 264 14.53 6.30 -27.75
CA SER A 264 13.54 7.25 -27.25
C SER A 264 14.02 8.07 -26.06
N SER A 265 15.20 7.75 -25.50
CA SER A 265 15.71 8.42 -24.29
C SER A 265 16.98 9.22 -24.56
N ASN A 266 17.30 10.14 -23.66
CA ASN A 266 18.58 10.82 -23.67
C ASN A 266 19.69 9.89 -23.17
N PHE A 267 20.93 10.13 -23.62
CA PHE A 267 22.09 9.54 -22.96
C PHE A 267 22.42 10.38 -21.73
N GLU A 268 22.58 9.76 -20.57
CA GLU A 268 22.76 10.47 -19.31
C GLU A 268 24.07 10.13 -18.61
N LEU A 269 24.61 11.12 -17.90
CA LEU A 269 25.78 11.00 -17.03
C LEU A 269 25.36 11.40 -15.61
N HIS A 270 25.33 10.44 -14.69
CA HIS A 270 24.90 10.63 -13.31
C HIS A 270 26.11 10.87 -12.41
N PHE A 271 26.24 12.08 -11.87
CA PHE A 271 27.37 12.50 -11.02
C PHE A 271 27.10 12.22 -9.54
N ASN A 272 28.15 11.82 -8.82
CA ASN A 272 28.08 11.57 -7.37
C ASN A 272 28.00 12.86 -6.54
N ASN A 273 28.47 13.99 -7.07
CA ASN A 273 28.45 15.31 -6.42
C ASN A 273 27.69 16.32 -7.29
N THR A 274 27.15 17.36 -6.64
CA THR A 274 26.50 18.48 -7.34
C THR A 274 27.52 19.29 -8.13
N LEU A 275 27.26 19.52 -9.41
CA LEU A 275 28.13 20.25 -10.29
C LEU A 275 28.00 21.77 -10.07
N LYS A 276 29.14 22.45 -9.92
CA LYS A 276 29.25 23.92 -9.88
C LYS A 276 29.43 24.51 -11.27
N ASN A 277 30.42 24.00 -12.00
CA ASN A 277 30.71 24.41 -13.36
C ASN A 277 30.38 23.30 -14.36
N PHE A 278 29.90 23.69 -15.53
CA PHE A 278 29.50 22.80 -16.60
C PHE A 278 29.76 23.48 -17.95
N ASP A 279 30.70 22.94 -18.73
CA ASP A 279 31.10 23.46 -20.03
C ASP A 279 30.74 22.44 -21.11
N THR A 280 29.64 22.73 -21.83
CA THR A 280 29.13 21.88 -22.90
C THR A 280 30.07 21.73 -24.08
N THR A 281 30.95 22.70 -24.31
CA THR A 281 31.92 22.68 -25.44
C THR A 281 33.00 21.60 -25.29
N LYS A 282 33.19 21.13 -24.04
CA LYS A 282 34.16 20.09 -23.65
C LYS A 282 33.55 18.69 -23.56
N ILE A 283 32.28 18.55 -23.95
CA ILE A 283 31.60 17.28 -24.09
C ILE A 283 31.22 17.09 -25.55
N VAL A 284 31.84 16.15 -26.21
CA VAL A 284 31.75 16.02 -27.69
C VAL A 284 31.23 14.60 -28.02
N LEU A 285 30.14 14.53 -28.78
CA LEU A 285 29.64 13.29 -29.38
C LEU A 285 30.17 13.19 -30.82
N THR A 286 30.75 12.02 -31.15
CA THR A 286 31.27 11.73 -32.48
C THR A 286 30.79 10.39 -32.99
N ASP A 287 30.91 10.18 -34.31
CA ASP A 287 30.84 8.86 -34.94
C ASP A 287 32.17 8.07 -34.75
N THR A 288 32.24 6.89 -35.34
CA THR A 288 33.45 6.04 -35.32
C THR A 288 34.63 6.60 -36.08
N SER A 289 34.41 7.53 -37.00
CA SER A 289 35.40 8.22 -37.81
C SER A 289 35.89 9.55 -37.17
N ASN A 290 35.45 9.81 -35.91
CA ASN A 290 35.69 11.06 -35.17
C ASN A 290 35.03 12.32 -35.79
N ASN A 291 34.05 12.18 -36.67
CA ASN A 291 33.24 13.30 -37.08
C ASN A 291 32.29 13.71 -35.98
N LYS A 292 32.26 15.00 -35.66
CA LYS A 292 31.35 15.52 -34.63
C LYS A 292 29.89 15.38 -35.08
N ILE A 293 29.03 14.94 -34.17
CA ILE A 293 27.59 14.88 -34.42
C ILE A 293 27.01 16.24 -34.09
N GLU A 294 26.41 16.85 -35.10
CA GLU A 294 25.76 18.18 -34.99
C GLU A 294 24.27 18.03 -34.56
N GLY A 295 23.71 19.13 -34.07
CA GLY A 295 22.27 19.17 -33.68
C GLY A 295 21.94 18.48 -32.34
N ILE A 296 22.94 18.09 -31.56
CA ILE A 296 22.72 17.56 -30.19
C ILE A 296 22.43 18.71 -29.21
N THR A 297 21.65 18.39 -28.17
CA THR A 297 21.45 19.30 -27.03
C THR A 297 22.03 18.66 -25.78
N ILE A 298 22.95 19.39 -25.12
CA ILE A 298 23.52 18.96 -23.84
C ILE A 298 23.00 19.86 -22.74
N SER A 299 22.38 19.29 -21.70
CA SER A 299 21.74 20.04 -20.62
C SER A 299 22.08 19.44 -19.25
N LEU A 300 22.00 20.27 -18.22
CA LEU A 300 22.17 19.90 -16.82
C LEU A 300 20.79 19.99 -16.12
N ASP A 301 20.43 18.98 -15.35
CA ASP A 301 19.17 18.94 -14.63
C ASP A 301 19.09 19.96 -13.46
N SER A 302 17.92 20.12 -12.86
CA SER A 302 17.70 21.04 -11.73
C SER A 302 18.47 20.66 -10.47
N THR A 303 18.76 19.37 -10.25
CA THR A 303 19.57 18.89 -9.12
C THR A 303 21.07 19.13 -9.35
N ARG A 304 21.44 19.49 -10.57
CA ARG A 304 22.82 19.66 -11.03
C ARG A 304 23.68 18.40 -10.85
N LYS A 305 23.06 17.23 -11.00
CA LYS A 305 23.73 15.92 -10.88
C LYS A 305 23.63 15.06 -12.13
N ILE A 306 22.75 15.41 -13.07
CA ILE A 306 22.54 14.65 -14.29
C ILE A 306 22.80 15.54 -15.49
N VAL A 307 23.77 15.14 -16.30
CA VAL A 307 24.01 15.74 -17.62
C VAL A 307 23.34 14.85 -18.66
N SER A 308 22.40 15.42 -19.41
CA SER A 308 21.62 14.74 -20.44
C SER A 308 22.08 15.18 -21.83
N ILE A 309 22.33 14.22 -22.71
CA ILE A 309 22.68 14.43 -24.13
C ILE A 309 21.48 13.94 -24.94
N LYS A 310 20.75 14.88 -25.52
CA LYS A 310 19.61 14.63 -26.39
C LYS A 310 20.10 14.60 -27.85
N ASN A 311 19.72 13.52 -28.53
CA ASN A 311 19.98 13.32 -29.96
C ASN A 311 18.82 12.53 -30.58
N LYS A 312 18.63 12.63 -31.90
CA LYS A 312 17.87 11.62 -32.64
C LYS A 312 18.82 10.45 -32.89
N TRP A 313 18.61 9.38 -32.12
CA TRP A 313 19.46 8.21 -32.23
C TRP A 313 19.06 7.34 -33.45
N PRO A 314 19.80 7.36 -34.56
CA PRO A 314 19.62 6.39 -35.62
C PRO A 314 19.80 4.98 -35.10
N VAL A 315 19.05 4.03 -35.64
CA VAL A 315 19.11 2.64 -35.23
C VAL A 315 20.51 2.04 -35.47
N ASN A 316 20.91 1.13 -34.60
CA ASN A 316 22.09 0.28 -34.77
C ASN A 316 23.41 1.04 -35.05
N THR A 317 23.54 2.28 -34.59
CA THR A 317 24.64 3.21 -34.88
C THR A 317 25.61 3.31 -33.71
N TYR A 318 26.92 3.29 -34.01
CA TYR A 318 27.98 3.41 -33.02
C TYR A 318 28.37 4.88 -32.79
N TYR A 319 28.66 5.22 -31.55
CA TYR A 319 29.02 6.55 -31.10
C TYR A 319 30.21 6.54 -30.15
N ARG A 320 30.89 7.68 -30.06
CA ARG A 320 31.88 7.98 -29.03
C ARG A 320 31.49 9.27 -28.33
N LEU A 321 31.36 9.23 -27.02
CA LEU A 321 31.16 10.39 -26.17
C LEU A 321 32.49 10.71 -25.48
N ILE A 322 33.08 11.87 -25.80
CA ILE A 322 34.34 12.33 -25.25
C ILE A 322 34.05 13.41 -24.24
N ILE A 323 34.59 13.27 -23.03
CA ILE A 323 34.40 14.20 -21.92
C ILE A 323 35.78 14.64 -21.45
N ALA A 324 36.08 15.93 -21.57
CA ALA A 324 37.33 16.47 -21.07
C ALA A 324 37.38 16.50 -19.54
N LYS A 325 38.55 16.33 -18.95
CA LYS A 325 38.73 16.34 -17.49
C LYS A 325 38.15 17.58 -16.83
N ASP A 326 38.20 18.73 -17.45
CA ASP A 326 37.76 20.03 -16.99
C ASP A 326 36.42 20.48 -17.59
N ALA A 327 35.65 19.54 -18.17
CA ALA A 327 34.29 19.77 -18.64
C ALA A 327 33.31 20.10 -17.51
N VAL A 328 33.59 19.55 -16.32
CA VAL A 328 32.76 19.73 -15.12
C VAL A 328 33.62 19.91 -13.88
N SER A 329 33.09 20.65 -12.89
CA SER A 329 33.63 20.65 -11.52
C SER A 329 32.52 20.66 -10.49
N ASP A 330 32.77 20.05 -9.31
CA ASP A 330 31.84 20.06 -8.19
C ASP A 330 31.96 21.34 -7.33
N SER A 331 31.14 21.43 -6.27
CA SER A 331 31.13 22.58 -5.36
C SER A 331 32.46 22.77 -4.61
N ALA A 332 33.29 21.73 -4.50
CA ALA A 332 34.64 21.79 -3.91
C ALA A 332 35.75 22.06 -4.95
N ASN A 333 35.37 22.41 -6.21
CA ASN A 333 36.23 22.60 -7.37
C ASN A 333 37.01 21.32 -7.77
N ASN A 334 36.56 20.14 -7.41
CA ASN A 334 37.16 18.90 -7.88
C ASN A 334 36.78 18.71 -9.36
N LEU A 335 37.78 18.40 -10.19
CA LEU A 335 37.63 18.00 -11.58
C LEU A 335 37.50 16.48 -11.71
N LEU A 336 37.16 15.98 -12.89
CA LEU A 336 37.27 14.55 -13.18
C LEU A 336 38.75 14.11 -13.06
N ALA A 337 38.96 12.82 -12.71
CA ALA A 337 40.31 12.29 -12.54
C ALA A 337 41.13 12.37 -13.85
N LYS A 338 40.46 12.14 -15.00
CA LYS A 338 41.00 12.18 -16.36
C LYS A 338 39.91 12.54 -17.36
N SER A 339 40.29 12.90 -18.58
CA SER A 339 39.34 12.88 -19.71
C SER A 339 38.92 11.43 -19.98
N ASP A 340 37.69 11.25 -20.38
CA ASP A 340 37.13 9.89 -20.61
C ASP A 340 36.42 9.83 -21.97
N THR A 341 36.37 8.61 -22.53
CA THR A 341 35.74 8.34 -23.83
C THR A 341 34.88 7.10 -23.68
N PHE A 342 33.58 7.25 -23.94
CA PHE A 342 32.61 6.15 -23.91
C PHE A 342 32.27 5.74 -25.33
N HIS A 343 32.37 4.45 -25.60
CA HIS A 343 31.90 3.82 -26.82
C HIS A 343 30.56 3.19 -26.56
N PHE A 344 29.55 3.53 -27.31
CA PHE A 344 28.24 2.94 -27.18
C PHE A 344 27.55 2.80 -28.54
N LYS A 345 26.46 2.06 -28.56
CA LYS A 345 25.68 1.78 -29.76
C LYS A 345 24.22 2.05 -29.47
N SER A 346 23.50 2.67 -30.39
CA SER A 346 22.04 2.75 -30.31
C SER A 346 21.42 1.37 -30.59
N LYS A 347 20.28 1.11 -29.95
CA LYS A 347 19.51 -0.12 -30.16
C LYS A 347 19.02 -0.23 -31.60
N SER A 348 18.66 -1.46 -32.01
CA SER A 348 17.91 -1.74 -33.24
C SER A 348 16.41 -1.67 -32.98
N GLU A 349 15.58 -1.59 -33.99
CA GLU A 349 14.12 -1.65 -33.84
C GLU A 349 13.68 -3.00 -33.28
N SER A 350 14.38 -4.10 -33.62
CA SER A 350 14.12 -5.44 -33.10
C SER A 350 14.41 -5.58 -31.59
N ASP A 351 15.08 -4.63 -30.94
CA ASP A 351 15.25 -4.61 -29.49
C ASP A 351 13.98 -4.11 -28.75
N TYR A 352 12.95 -3.68 -29.49
CA TYR A 352 11.68 -3.19 -28.98
C TYR A 352 10.53 -4.08 -29.43
N GLY A 353 9.41 -4.01 -28.73
CA GLY A 353 8.15 -4.53 -29.21
C GLY A 353 7.23 -3.39 -29.65
N SER A 354 6.35 -3.60 -30.62
CA SER A 354 5.22 -2.70 -30.78
C SER A 354 4.16 -3.00 -29.71
N LEU A 355 3.41 -1.99 -29.28
CA LEU A 355 2.30 -2.16 -28.35
C LEU A 355 1.08 -1.41 -28.86
N THR A 356 -0.04 -2.10 -28.94
CA THR A 356 -1.36 -1.50 -29.20
C THR A 356 -2.30 -1.79 -28.04
N LEU A 357 -2.82 -0.76 -27.40
CA LEU A 357 -3.84 -0.83 -26.38
C LEU A 357 -5.18 -0.38 -26.95
N ARG A 358 -6.26 -1.16 -26.72
CA ARG A 358 -7.63 -0.81 -27.06
C ARG A 358 -8.44 -0.68 -25.78
N PHE A 359 -9.08 0.46 -25.59
CA PHE A 359 -9.86 0.78 -24.41
C PHE A 359 -11.35 0.67 -24.70
N THR A 360 -12.07 -0.09 -23.87
CA THR A 360 -13.52 -0.13 -23.86
C THR A 360 -14.04 0.50 -22.57
N LYS A 361 -15.16 1.23 -22.66
CA LYS A 361 -15.81 1.92 -21.53
C LYS A 361 -14.94 2.96 -20.80
N ILE A 362 -13.86 3.45 -21.41
CA ILE A 362 -13.04 4.50 -20.82
C ILE A 362 -13.77 5.85 -20.89
N ASP A 363 -13.78 6.56 -19.76
CA ASP A 363 -14.36 7.91 -19.67
C ASP A 363 -13.28 8.96 -19.97
N LEU A 364 -13.21 9.42 -21.21
CA LEU A 364 -12.22 10.42 -21.64
C LEU A 364 -12.41 11.80 -20.98
N ALA A 365 -13.63 12.11 -20.49
CA ALA A 365 -13.89 13.38 -19.80
C ALA A 365 -13.19 13.48 -18.43
N LYS A 366 -12.72 12.35 -17.88
CA LYS A 366 -11.93 12.29 -16.64
C LYS A 366 -10.43 12.33 -16.89
N HIS A 367 -9.98 12.71 -18.07
CA HIS A 367 -8.56 12.80 -18.44
C HIS A 367 -7.75 11.55 -18.03
N PRO A 368 -8.10 10.34 -18.53
CA PRO A 368 -7.43 9.13 -18.12
C PRO A 368 -5.97 9.10 -18.60
N VAL A 369 -5.07 8.69 -17.70
CA VAL A 369 -3.65 8.49 -17.95
C VAL A 369 -3.33 7.02 -17.71
N ILE A 370 -2.83 6.30 -18.74
CA ILE A 370 -2.30 4.96 -18.52
C ILE A 370 -0.87 5.03 -17.99
N GLN A 371 -0.65 4.34 -16.89
CA GLN A 371 0.66 4.21 -16.23
C GLN A 371 1.15 2.78 -16.35
N PHE A 372 2.41 2.64 -16.78
CA PHE A 372 3.12 1.38 -16.85
C PHE A 372 4.09 1.30 -15.67
N LEU A 373 3.96 0.26 -14.85
CA LEU A 373 4.79 0.07 -13.66
C LEU A 373 5.68 -1.16 -13.83
N ALA A 374 6.96 -1.00 -13.53
CA ALA A 374 7.93 -2.07 -13.40
C ALA A 374 8.48 -2.07 -11.96
N ALA A 375 8.48 -3.21 -11.27
CA ALA A 375 8.88 -3.31 -9.86
C ALA A 375 8.20 -2.26 -8.95
N SER A 376 6.92 -1.99 -9.18
CA SER A 376 6.08 -1.01 -8.47
C SER A 376 6.44 0.47 -8.70
N GLU A 377 7.41 0.77 -9.56
CA GLU A 377 7.75 2.14 -9.95
C GLU A 377 7.12 2.49 -11.29
N ILE A 378 6.57 3.70 -11.43
CA ILE A 378 6.02 4.17 -12.70
C ILE A 378 7.18 4.47 -13.64
N VAL A 379 7.29 3.67 -14.69
CA VAL A 379 8.34 3.84 -15.73
C VAL A 379 7.86 4.63 -16.94
N ARG A 380 6.54 4.71 -17.13
CA ARG A 380 5.93 5.48 -18.22
C ARG A 380 4.50 5.86 -17.88
N SER A 381 4.11 7.09 -18.23
CA SER A 381 2.73 7.59 -18.18
C SER A 381 2.35 8.14 -19.54
N VAL A 382 1.12 7.88 -19.99
CA VAL A 382 0.60 8.33 -21.27
C VAL A 382 -0.84 8.77 -21.12
N ALA A 383 -1.17 9.98 -21.52
CA ALA A 383 -2.55 10.46 -21.58
C ALA A 383 -3.33 9.70 -22.65
N VAL A 384 -4.50 9.17 -22.29
CA VAL A 384 -5.37 8.44 -23.22
C VAL A 384 -6.37 9.42 -23.81
N THR A 385 -6.23 9.70 -25.08
CA THR A 385 -7.06 10.69 -25.82
C THR A 385 -8.09 10.05 -26.76
N GLY A 386 -8.15 8.72 -26.80
CA GLY A 386 -9.06 7.97 -27.67
C GLY A 386 -9.20 6.52 -27.23
N SER A 387 -9.97 5.76 -27.99
CA SER A 387 -10.19 4.32 -27.73
C SER A 387 -8.98 3.44 -28.05
N ASN A 388 -7.98 3.96 -28.72
CA ASN A 388 -6.76 3.23 -29.08
C ASN A 388 -5.53 4.06 -28.78
N TRP A 389 -4.48 3.40 -28.34
CA TRP A 389 -3.14 3.97 -28.22
C TRP A 389 -2.11 2.96 -28.72
N SER A 390 -1.07 3.41 -29.42
CA SER A 390 -0.01 2.53 -29.91
C SER A 390 1.36 3.19 -29.83
N ASP A 391 2.39 2.36 -29.63
CA ASP A 391 3.79 2.72 -29.68
C ASP A 391 4.60 1.60 -30.35
N LYS A 392 5.50 1.97 -31.27
CA LYS A 392 6.34 1.01 -32.02
C LYS A 392 7.66 0.67 -31.32
N LEU A 393 8.08 1.51 -30.39
CA LEU A 393 9.39 1.38 -29.71
C LEU A 393 9.19 1.19 -28.21
N PHE A 394 8.31 0.25 -27.82
CA PHE A 394 8.09 -0.04 -26.43
C PHE A 394 9.16 -1.01 -25.89
N ILE A 395 9.71 -0.69 -24.71
CA ILE A 395 10.77 -1.50 -24.08
C ILE A 395 10.18 -2.85 -23.67
N PRO A 396 10.81 -3.99 -24.04
CA PRO A 396 10.36 -5.32 -23.63
C PRO A 396 10.45 -5.50 -22.11
N GLY A 397 9.45 -6.19 -21.53
CA GLY A 397 9.39 -6.42 -20.10
C GLY A 397 8.01 -6.81 -19.61
N GLU A 398 7.87 -6.99 -18.31
CA GLU A 398 6.58 -7.19 -17.63
C GLU A 398 6.16 -5.92 -16.92
N TYR A 399 4.94 -5.49 -17.17
CA TYR A 399 4.37 -4.26 -16.63
C TYR A 399 3.06 -4.52 -15.90
N GLU A 400 2.90 -3.94 -14.74
CA GLU A 400 1.59 -3.72 -14.13
C GLU A 400 1.00 -2.45 -14.79
N LEU A 401 -0.27 -2.49 -15.13
CA LEU A 401 -0.99 -1.37 -15.73
C LEU A 401 -1.89 -0.70 -14.71
N ARG A 402 -1.92 0.63 -14.75
CA ARG A 402 -2.80 1.44 -13.92
C ARG A 402 -3.42 2.54 -14.77
N ILE A 403 -4.71 2.80 -14.58
CA ILE A 403 -5.40 3.96 -15.15
C ILE A 403 -5.57 4.98 -14.04
N LEU A 404 -4.97 6.14 -14.18
CA LEU A 404 -5.18 7.31 -13.35
C LEU A 404 -6.24 8.20 -13.99
N TYR A 405 -7.22 8.66 -13.22
CA TYR A 405 -8.15 9.71 -13.62
C TYR A 405 -7.61 11.05 -13.09
N ASP A 406 -6.93 11.78 -13.97
CA ASP A 406 -6.16 13.01 -13.70
C ASP A 406 -7.08 14.23 -13.85
N ALA A 407 -7.66 14.66 -12.73
CA ALA A 407 -8.68 15.71 -12.75
C ALA A 407 -8.15 17.09 -13.19
N ASN A 408 -6.89 17.39 -12.91
CA ASN A 408 -6.25 18.67 -13.23
C ASN A 408 -5.35 18.63 -14.47
N ASN A 409 -5.23 17.44 -15.09
CA ASN A 409 -4.49 17.20 -16.34
C ASN A 409 -2.99 17.54 -16.23
N ASN A 410 -2.38 17.25 -15.06
CA ASN A 410 -0.95 17.48 -14.81
C ASN A 410 -0.08 16.23 -15.07
N GLY A 411 -0.68 15.07 -15.33
CA GLY A 411 0.00 13.80 -15.66
C GLY A 411 0.51 13.01 -14.46
N ILE A 412 0.28 13.50 -13.23
CA ILE A 412 0.67 12.85 -11.98
C ILE A 412 -0.55 12.66 -11.07
N TRP A 413 -0.46 11.70 -10.16
CA TRP A 413 -1.50 11.49 -9.17
C TRP A 413 -1.43 12.52 -8.06
N ASP A 414 -2.55 13.18 -7.74
CA ASP A 414 -2.67 14.16 -6.67
C ASP A 414 -3.42 13.60 -5.46
N PRO A 415 -2.88 13.78 -4.24
CA PRO A 415 -3.56 13.38 -3.01
C PRO A 415 -4.74 14.29 -2.70
N GLY A 416 -5.66 13.77 -1.89
CA GLY A 416 -6.71 14.59 -1.31
C GLY A 416 -6.17 15.57 -0.26
N ASN A 417 -7.08 16.39 0.27
CA ASN A 417 -6.79 17.28 1.39
C ASN A 417 -8.03 17.40 2.28
N TYR A 418 -7.94 16.89 3.50
CA TYR A 418 -9.10 16.85 4.39
C TYR A 418 -9.54 18.22 4.87
N GLU A 419 -8.64 19.13 5.15
CA GLU A 419 -8.93 20.49 5.58
C GLU A 419 -9.75 21.25 4.52
N LYS A 420 -9.41 21.05 3.25
CA LYS A 420 -10.09 21.64 2.09
C LYS A 420 -11.28 20.81 1.59
N LYS A 421 -11.58 19.66 2.18
CA LYS A 421 -12.58 18.69 1.71
C LYS A 421 -12.38 18.25 0.27
N LEU A 422 -11.13 18.16 -0.15
CA LEU A 422 -10.75 17.71 -1.48
C LEU A 422 -10.48 16.21 -1.46
N GLN A 423 -11.22 15.46 -2.29
CA GLN A 423 -10.98 14.03 -2.50
C GLN A 423 -9.70 13.81 -3.32
N PRO A 424 -9.00 12.69 -3.12
CA PRO A 424 -7.85 12.32 -3.95
C PRO A 424 -8.28 11.95 -5.37
N GLU A 425 -7.36 12.08 -6.30
CA GLU A 425 -7.52 11.46 -7.60
C GLU A 425 -7.55 9.94 -7.48
N LYS A 426 -8.25 9.28 -8.42
CA LYS A 426 -8.51 7.84 -8.34
C LYS A 426 -7.72 7.11 -9.40
N ALA A 427 -7.06 6.05 -9.00
CA ALA A 427 -6.41 5.14 -9.91
C ALA A 427 -7.03 3.74 -9.83
N ILE A 428 -7.03 3.02 -10.95
CA ILE A 428 -7.48 1.64 -11.08
C ILE A 428 -6.30 0.81 -11.55
N THR A 429 -5.83 -0.12 -10.73
CA THR A 429 -4.84 -1.11 -11.15
C THR A 429 -5.55 -2.26 -11.88
N LEU A 430 -5.04 -2.63 -13.02
CA LEU A 430 -5.57 -3.75 -13.81
C LEU A 430 -5.00 -5.07 -13.28
N ASP A 431 -5.85 -6.09 -13.14
CA ASP A 431 -5.50 -7.36 -12.52
C ASP A 431 -4.40 -8.15 -13.27
N LYS A 432 -4.37 -8.03 -14.59
CA LYS A 432 -3.46 -8.80 -15.44
C LYS A 432 -2.27 -7.96 -15.84
N LYS A 433 -1.07 -8.46 -15.58
CA LYS A 433 0.17 -7.89 -16.09
C LYS A 433 0.21 -7.91 -17.61
N LEU A 434 0.93 -6.96 -18.18
CA LEU A 434 1.24 -6.85 -19.60
C LEU A 434 2.67 -7.33 -19.84
N THR A 435 2.85 -8.33 -20.69
CA THR A 435 4.18 -8.77 -21.11
C THR A 435 4.46 -8.26 -22.52
N ILE A 436 5.52 -7.50 -22.70
CA ILE A 436 5.98 -7.01 -23.99
C ILE A 436 7.18 -7.84 -24.45
N ARG A 437 7.09 -8.41 -25.63
CA ARG A 437 8.16 -9.17 -26.28
C ARG A 437 8.84 -8.33 -27.35
N ALA A 438 10.19 -8.42 -27.41
CA ALA A 438 10.95 -7.78 -28.47
C ALA A 438 10.61 -8.39 -29.84
N ASP A 439 10.62 -7.58 -30.89
CA ASP A 439 10.35 -7.95 -32.28
C ASP A 439 8.94 -8.58 -32.51
N TRP A 440 7.99 -8.20 -31.64
CA TRP A 440 6.61 -8.69 -31.70
C TRP A 440 5.62 -7.51 -31.72
N ASP A 441 4.49 -7.73 -32.38
CA ASP A 441 3.31 -6.89 -32.26
C ASP A 441 2.50 -7.36 -31.04
N ASN A 442 2.58 -6.58 -29.95
CA ASN A 442 1.89 -6.86 -28.70
C ASN A 442 0.56 -6.08 -28.66
N GLU A 443 -0.55 -6.77 -28.43
CA GLU A 443 -1.87 -6.16 -28.37
C GLU A 443 -2.56 -6.48 -27.05
N ARG A 444 -3.33 -5.53 -26.54
CA ARG A 444 -4.09 -5.70 -25.30
C ARG A 444 -5.40 -4.93 -25.35
N ASP A 445 -6.51 -5.62 -25.08
CA ASP A 445 -7.80 -5.01 -24.82
C ASP A 445 -7.94 -4.72 -23.31
N ILE A 446 -8.38 -3.51 -22.98
CA ILE A 446 -8.58 -3.00 -21.61
C ILE A 446 -10.07 -2.65 -21.48
N ASP A 447 -10.78 -3.40 -20.66
CA ASP A 447 -12.17 -3.16 -20.29
C ASP A 447 -12.25 -2.59 -18.87
N LEU A 448 -12.90 -1.43 -18.69
CA LEU A 448 -12.96 -0.65 -17.44
C LEU A 448 -14.39 -0.59 -16.87
#